data_e88f99c0ce534e2fb522df117c50d6f4
#
_entry.id   e88f99c0ce534e2fb522df117c50d6f4
#
_cell.length_a   1.000
_cell.length_b   1.000
_cell.length_c   1.000
_cell.angle_alpha   90.00
_cell.angle_beta   90.00
_cell.angle_gamma   90.00
#
_symmetry.space_group_name_H-M   'P 1'
#
loop_
_entity.id
_entity.type
_entity.pdbx_description
1 polymer ?
#
loop_
_entity_poly.entity_id
_entity_poly.type
_entity_poly.pdbx_seq_one_letter_code
_entity_poly.pdbx_strand_id
1 'polypeptide(L)'
;MNKKIKLIYLILILTLNFSCIEKKSAEKEANKPELVVTSKTDTLKFTSGIRAIFQDSKGNFWFGSLQEGVAVYNGKTFNYFTSNNGLTDNQIHSIQENKNGVIWFNTQTGISSYDGTKFTNHTKTNLENSQNIFPIQSNDSKTNKWMKSDNDLWFEAGNKAGVHRYDGQQLLYLDLPPQKVINPNDNLFAVTDITNGKNNMIWFATYAAVFGFNGSDFTIINDETLGYDRKINALHIRCIFEDTKGRLWIGNNGIGVLLKEGNSIVNFSKRHSLISPNSKGNGDKSPKNTLEHVFIIAEDSKGNIWFGDRDAGVWKYDGEKLENYSTKEGLVNDFALSIYEDKTKELWFGMANGNIYKFNGKAFEKQF
;
A
#
# COMPACT_ATOMS: atom_id res chain seq x y z
N MET A 1 32.51 35.48 -82.79
CA MET A 1 31.97 35.50 -81.44
C MET A 1 32.82 34.58 -80.54
N ASN A 2 33.44 35.14 -79.63
CA ASN A 2 34.73 34.82 -79.00
C ASN A 2 34.85 33.49 -78.27
N LYS A 3 35.90 32.70 -78.62
CA LYS A 3 36.32 31.49 -77.87
C LYS A 3 36.61 31.68 -76.41
N LYS A 4 36.70 32.93 -75.94
CA LYS A 4 36.92 33.26 -74.48
C LYS A 4 35.67 33.11 -73.61
N ILE A 5 34.47 33.13 -74.17
CA ILE A 5 33.20 32.99 -73.42
C ILE A 5 32.92 31.52 -73.04
N LYS A 6 33.37 30.55 -73.85
CA LYS A 6 33.19 29.12 -73.58
C LYS A 6 34.07 28.58 -72.48
N LEU A 7 35.19 29.24 -72.17
CA LEU A 7 36.10 28.78 -71.13
C LEU A 7 35.67 29.25 -69.76
N ILE A 8 34.95 30.36 -69.65
CA ILE A 8 34.43 30.89 -68.40
C ILE A 8 33.21 30.05 -67.92
N TYR A 9 32.42 29.53 -68.80
CA TYR A 9 31.30 28.65 -68.49
C TYR A 9 31.73 27.25 -68.01
N LEU A 10 32.90 26.77 -68.46
CA LEU A 10 33.42 25.46 -68.08
C LEU A 10 34.07 25.47 -66.68
N ILE A 11 34.58 26.62 -66.25
CA ILE A 11 35.17 26.79 -64.89
C ILE A 11 34.11 27.04 -63.88
N LEU A 12 32.96 27.60 -64.24
CA LEU A 12 31.86 27.84 -63.29
C LEU A 12 31.06 26.58 -62.99
N ILE A 13 31.16 25.53 -63.82
CA ILE A 13 30.45 24.23 -63.58
C ILE A 13 31.29 23.29 -62.68
N LEU A 14 32.60 23.53 -62.54
CA LEU A 14 33.48 22.71 -61.70
C LEU A 14 33.56 23.15 -60.25
N THR A 15 32.98 24.29 -59.88
CA THR A 15 32.99 24.79 -58.48
C THR A 15 31.68 24.57 -57.72
N LEU A 16 30.69 23.92 -58.31
CA LEU A 16 29.38 23.67 -57.70
C LEU A 16 29.19 22.24 -57.21
N ASN A 17 30.22 21.40 -57.21
CA ASN A 17 30.12 20.00 -56.78
C ASN A 17 30.80 19.71 -55.44
N PHE A 18 31.02 20.68 -54.59
CA PHE A 18 31.49 20.47 -53.22
C PHE A 18 30.67 21.29 -52.24
N SER A 19 29.45 20.86 -51.94
CA SER A 19 28.79 21.10 -50.66
C SER A 19 27.43 20.39 -50.61
N CYS A 20 27.42 19.07 -50.62
CA CYS A 20 26.37 18.29 -49.97
C CYS A 20 27.07 17.54 -48.83
N ILE A 21 27.40 18.27 -47.79
CA ILE A 21 27.54 17.69 -46.45
C ILE A 21 26.09 17.48 -46.00
N GLU A 22 25.64 16.23 -46.08
CA GLU A 22 24.47 15.78 -45.31
C GLU A 22 24.66 16.21 -43.88
N LYS A 23 23.91 17.25 -43.45
CA LYS A 23 23.55 17.41 -42.06
C LYS A 23 22.70 16.20 -41.69
N LYS A 24 23.33 15.09 -41.25
CA LYS A 24 22.67 14.18 -40.33
C LYS A 24 22.19 15.04 -39.21
N SER A 25 20.89 15.30 -39.21
CA SER A 25 20.20 15.73 -37.99
C SER A 25 20.57 14.70 -36.95
N ALA A 26 21.39 15.08 -35.97
CA ALA A 26 21.49 14.37 -34.73
C ALA A 26 20.08 14.45 -34.14
N GLU A 27 19.26 13.45 -34.40
CA GLU A 27 18.17 13.14 -33.49
C GLU A 27 18.84 13.03 -32.11
N LYS A 28 18.59 14.02 -31.28
CA LYS A 28 18.79 13.87 -29.87
C LYS A 28 18.04 12.61 -29.50
N GLU A 29 18.77 11.52 -29.32
CA GLU A 29 18.26 10.42 -28.52
C GLU A 29 17.72 11.05 -27.25
N ALA A 30 16.41 11.04 -27.14
CA ALA A 30 15.74 11.42 -25.91
C ALA A 30 16.41 10.57 -24.82
N ASN A 31 17.14 11.22 -23.91
CA ASN A 31 17.74 10.60 -22.75
C ASN A 31 16.65 9.73 -22.13
N LYS A 32 16.72 8.40 -22.32
CA LYS A 32 16.05 7.48 -21.43
C LYS A 32 16.44 7.89 -20.02
N PRO A 33 15.50 8.16 -19.13
CA PRO A 33 15.86 8.42 -17.75
C PRO A 33 16.64 7.19 -17.26
N GLU A 34 17.94 7.35 -17.13
CA GLU A 34 18.78 6.38 -16.45
C GLU A 34 18.26 6.34 -15.03
N LEU A 35 17.84 5.15 -14.58
CA LEU A 35 17.41 4.94 -13.20
C LEU A 35 18.57 5.39 -12.31
N VAL A 36 18.47 6.58 -11.76
CA VAL A 36 19.46 7.08 -10.79
C VAL A 36 19.24 6.27 -9.51
N VAL A 37 19.94 5.14 -9.42
CA VAL A 37 20.05 4.35 -8.20
C VAL A 37 20.85 5.18 -7.20
N THR A 38 20.17 5.84 -6.30
CA THR A 38 20.80 6.61 -5.23
C THR A 38 21.47 5.64 -4.26
N SER A 39 22.79 5.64 -4.24
CA SER A 39 23.71 4.97 -3.31
C SER A 39 23.29 3.59 -2.78
N LYS A 40 23.96 2.53 -3.23
CA LYS A 40 23.93 1.21 -2.59
C LYS A 40 24.53 1.30 -1.18
N THR A 41 23.75 0.99 -0.17
CA THR A 41 24.18 0.93 1.24
C THR A 41 23.82 -0.41 1.85
N ASP A 42 24.51 -0.79 2.89
CA ASP A 42 24.21 -1.97 3.71
C ASP A 42 23.23 -1.69 4.85
N THR A 43 22.91 -0.41 5.07
CA THR A 43 21.99 0.04 6.10
C THR A 43 20.76 0.70 5.50
N LEU A 44 19.58 0.48 6.11
CA LEU A 44 18.36 1.18 5.78
C LEU A 44 18.41 2.64 6.25
N LYS A 45 18.12 3.58 5.35
CA LYS A 45 18.24 5.03 5.61
C LYS A 45 16.91 5.72 5.91
N PHE A 46 15.81 5.01 5.97
CA PHE A 46 14.52 5.62 6.23
C PHE A 46 14.43 6.16 7.66
N THR A 47 13.87 7.33 7.79
CA THR A 47 13.56 8.02 9.05
C THR A 47 12.06 8.15 9.28
N SER A 48 11.28 8.06 8.21
CA SER A 48 9.81 7.98 8.29
C SER A 48 9.35 6.51 8.44
N GLY A 49 8.15 6.34 8.97
CA GLY A 49 7.63 5.02 9.31
C GLY A 49 7.57 4.03 8.14
N ILE A 50 7.78 2.75 8.44
CA ILE A 50 7.70 1.65 7.46
C ILE A 50 6.28 1.09 7.48
N ARG A 51 5.50 1.44 6.46
CA ARG A 51 4.09 1.05 6.34
C ARG A 51 3.88 -0.26 5.59
N ALA A 52 4.79 -0.62 4.70
CA ALA A 52 4.70 -1.85 3.92
C ALA A 52 6.01 -2.64 3.97
N ILE A 53 5.92 -3.94 4.22
CA ILE A 53 7.00 -4.91 4.09
C ILE A 53 6.50 -6.02 3.17
N PHE A 54 7.30 -6.37 2.17
CA PHE A 54 6.94 -7.41 1.22
C PHE A 54 8.20 -8.16 0.74
N GLN A 55 8.14 -9.48 0.66
CA GLN A 55 9.21 -10.29 0.05
C GLN A 55 8.75 -10.79 -1.32
N ASP A 56 9.46 -10.38 -2.38
CA ASP A 56 9.14 -10.76 -3.75
C ASP A 56 9.47 -12.25 -4.05
N SER A 57 9.06 -12.72 -5.22
CA SER A 57 9.29 -14.10 -5.67
C SER A 57 10.78 -14.45 -5.79
N LYS A 58 11.64 -13.44 -5.98
CA LYS A 58 13.10 -13.57 -6.08
C LYS A 58 13.81 -13.55 -4.72
N GLY A 59 13.06 -13.33 -3.63
CA GLY A 59 13.56 -13.26 -2.26
C GLY A 59 14.05 -11.88 -1.81
N ASN A 60 13.89 -10.83 -2.63
CA ASN A 60 14.22 -9.48 -2.21
C ASN A 60 13.15 -8.95 -1.26
N PHE A 61 13.58 -8.18 -0.25
CA PHE A 61 12.65 -7.45 0.63
C PHE A 61 12.42 -6.03 0.13
N TRP A 62 11.15 -5.66 0.06
CA TRP A 62 10.69 -4.33 -0.29
C TRP A 62 10.13 -3.65 0.95
N PHE A 63 10.60 -2.45 1.24
CA PHE A 63 10.16 -1.64 2.38
C PHE A 63 9.57 -0.34 1.86
N GLY A 64 8.29 -0.14 2.10
CA GLY A 64 7.57 1.08 1.73
C GLY A 64 7.47 2.03 2.91
N SER A 65 7.93 3.26 2.74
CA SER A 65 7.93 4.28 3.77
C SER A 65 6.71 5.20 3.69
N LEU A 66 6.49 5.98 4.75
CA LEU A 66 5.42 7.00 4.78
C LEU A 66 5.76 8.24 3.94
N GLN A 67 7.04 8.52 3.63
CA GLN A 67 7.42 9.79 2.98
C GLN A 67 8.65 9.70 2.07
N GLU A 68 9.39 8.59 2.10
CA GLU A 68 10.73 8.49 1.50
C GLU A 68 10.80 7.48 0.36
N GLY A 69 9.62 6.99 -0.12
CA GLY A 69 9.52 6.04 -1.22
C GLY A 69 9.74 4.60 -0.78
N VAL A 70 10.44 3.84 -1.61
CA VAL A 70 10.65 2.40 -1.46
C VAL A 70 12.14 2.09 -1.38
N ALA A 71 12.52 1.20 -0.47
CA ALA A 71 13.82 0.56 -0.45
C ALA A 71 13.67 -0.93 -0.81
N VAL A 72 14.54 -1.45 -1.68
CA VAL A 72 14.64 -2.88 -1.95
C VAL A 72 15.98 -3.42 -1.46
N TYR A 73 15.92 -4.49 -0.67
CA TYR A 73 17.08 -5.19 -0.09
C TYR A 73 17.25 -6.56 -0.74
N ASN A 74 18.39 -6.81 -1.33
CA ASN A 74 18.70 -8.06 -2.03
C ASN A 74 19.51 -9.09 -1.19
N GLY A 75 19.52 -8.91 0.12
CA GLY A 75 20.33 -9.72 1.05
C GLY A 75 21.73 -9.14 1.31
N LYS A 76 22.15 -8.08 0.60
CA LYS A 76 23.48 -7.45 0.74
C LYS A 76 23.40 -5.92 0.80
N THR A 77 22.64 -5.32 -0.10
CA THR A 77 22.58 -3.86 -0.26
C THR A 77 21.16 -3.40 -0.51
N PHE A 78 20.89 -2.14 -0.14
CA PHE A 78 19.66 -1.44 -0.45
C PHE A 78 19.78 -0.63 -1.75
N ASN A 79 18.71 -0.64 -2.55
CA ASN A 79 18.45 0.35 -3.59
C ASN A 79 17.20 1.12 -3.21
N TYR A 80 17.18 2.43 -3.50
CA TYR A 80 16.08 3.34 -3.12
C TYR A 80 15.40 3.89 -4.36
N PHE A 81 14.08 3.97 -4.32
CA PHE A 81 13.25 4.51 -5.38
C PHE A 81 12.26 5.52 -4.82
N THR A 82 12.16 6.65 -5.49
CA THR A 82 11.28 7.76 -5.14
C THR A 82 10.47 8.22 -6.35
N SER A 83 9.68 9.27 -6.20
CA SER A 83 9.00 9.91 -7.31
C SER A 83 9.97 10.40 -8.41
N ASN A 84 11.23 10.72 -8.07
CA ASN A 84 12.26 11.07 -9.05
C ASN A 84 12.68 9.87 -9.93
N ASN A 85 12.45 8.64 -9.48
CA ASN A 85 12.73 7.42 -10.24
C ASN A 85 11.50 6.90 -10.98
N GLY A 86 10.34 7.53 -10.82
CA GLY A 86 9.12 7.17 -11.52
C GLY A 86 7.99 6.59 -10.66
N LEU A 87 8.14 6.52 -9.32
CA LEU A 87 7.00 6.30 -8.45
C LEU A 87 5.98 7.45 -8.58
N THR A 88 4.70 7.15 -8.40
CA THR A 88 3.65 8.18 -8.41
C THR A 88 3.79 9.11 -7.22
N ASP A 89 4.17 8.56 -6.05
CA ASP A 89 4.37 9.30 -4.80
C ASP A 89 5.37 8.57 -3.90
N ASN A 90 5.94 9.29 -2.93
CA ASN A 90 6.87 8.73 -1.93
C ASN A 90 6.15 8.13 -0.71
N GLN A 91 4.86 8.35 -0.56
CA GLN A 91 4.05 7.73 0.49
C GLN A 91 3.50 6.40 0.00
N ILE A 92 4.04 5.30 0.52
CA ILE A 92 3.68 3.95 0.12
C ILE A 92 2.63 3.37 1.06
N HIS A 93 1.53 2.89 0.52
CA HIS A 93 0.45 2.26 1.28
C HIS A 93 0.57 0.73 1.27
N SER A 94 0.77 0.14 0.10
CA SER A 94 0.96 -1.31 -0.03
C SER A 94 1.90 -1.66 -1.18
N ILE A 95 2.47 -2.87 -1.11
CA ILE A 95 3.35 -3.44 -2.12
C ILE A 95 2.86 -4.84 -2.43
N GLN A 96 2.70 -5.16 -3.72
CA GLN A 96 2.21 -6.46 -4.18
C GLN A 96 3.04 -6.90 -5.40
N GLU A 97 3.05 -8.19 -5.67
CA GLU A 97 3.67 -8.77 -6.87
C GLU A 97 2.61 -9.49 -7.69
N ASN A 98 2.57 -9.25 -8.99
CA ASN A 98 1.70 -10.00 -9.87
C ASN A 98 2.37 -11.33 -10.32
N LYS A 99 1.62 -12.20 -10.98
CA LYS A 99 2.13 -13.51 -11.45
C LYS A 99 3.32 -13.44 -12.41
N ASN A 100 3.55 -12.29 -13.02
CA ASN A 100 4.66 -12.05 -13.95
C ASN A 100 5.91 -11.51 -13.23
N GLY A 101 5.91 -11.41 -11.91
CA GLY A 101 7.03 -10.87 -11.12
C GLY A 101 7.16 -9.35 -11.20
N VAL A 102 6.12 -8.64 -11.65
CA VAL A 102 6.06 -7.17 -11.64
C VAL A 102 5.60 -6.71 -10.28
N ILE A 103 6.36 -5.81 -9.67
CA ILE A 103 6.04 -5.24 -8.35
C ILE A 103 5.14 -4.02 -8.52
N TRP A 104 4.05 -3.99 -7.76
CA TRP A 104 3.05 -2.94 -7.77
C TRP A 104 3.04 -2.20 -6.45
N PHE A 105 2.93 -0.89 -6.54
CA PHE A 105 2.94 0.02 -5.39
C PHE A 105 1.64 0.84 -5.39
N ASN A 106 0.88 0.73 -4.31
CA ASN A 106 -0.16 1.70 -4.00
C ASN A 106 0.48 2.85 -3.25
N THR A 107 0.30 4.07 -3.75
CA THR A 107 0.84 5.29 -3.14
C THR A 107 -0.28 6.26 -2.82
N GLN A 108 0.01 7.32 -2.08
CA GLN A 108 -1.00 8.33 -1.73
C GLN A 108 -1.68 8.94 -2.96
N THR A 109 -0.97 9.14 -4.06
CA THR A 109 -1.51 9.84 -5.23
C THR A 109 -1.75 8.94 -6.44
N GLY A 110 -1.50 7.62 -6.33
CA GLY A 110 -1.76 6.70 -7.42
C GLY A 110 -1.04 5.37 -7.33
N ILE A 111 -1.08 4.62 -8.42
CA ILE A 111 -0.54 3.27 -8.53
C ILE A 111 0.61 3.26 -9.51
N SER A 112 1.73 2.68 -9.10
CA SER A 112 2.90 2.47 -9.94
C SER A 112 3.24 1.00 -10.03
N SER A 113 3.88 0.56 -11.10
CA SER A 113 4.49 -0.77 -11.19
C SER A 113 5.95 -0.69 -11.60
N TYR A 114 6.72 -1.71 -11.23
CA TYR A 114 8.14 -1.86 -11.55
C TYR A 114 8.40 -3.24 -12.15
N ASP A 115 8.89 -3.29 -13.38
CA ASP A 115 9.14 -4.54 -14.13
C ASP A 115 10.57 -5.10 -13.95
N GLY A 116 11.35 -4.50 -13.06
CA GLY A 116 12.78 -4.81 -12.85
C GLY A 116 13.72 -3.85 -13.57
N THR A 117 13.19 -3.00 -14.48
CA THR A 117 13.98 -2.04 -15.26
C THR A 117 13.43 -0.62 -15.17
N LYS A 118 12.11 -0.45 -15.21
CA LYS A 118 11.45 0.86 -15.21
C LYS A 118 10.16 0.87 -14.39
N PHE A 119 9.80 2.06 -13.93
CA PHE A 119 8.49 2.33 -13.36
C PHE A 119 7.48 2.71 -14.45
N THR A 120 6.24 2.28 -14.25
CA THR A 120 5.08 2.71 -15.03
C THR A 120 4.02 3.23 -14.08
N ASN A 121 3.54 4.46 -14.30
CA ASN A 121 2.46 5.06 -13.52
C ASN A 121 1.12 4.73 -14.18
N HIS A 122 0.19 4.15 -13.42
CA HIS A 122 -1.12 3.71 -13.90
C HIS A 122 -2.25 4.66 -13.55
N THR A 123 -2.10 5.40 -12.46
CA THR A 123 -3.05 6.44 -12.05
C THR A 123 -2.26 7.70 -11.71
N LYS A 124 -2.39 8.72 -12.53
CA LYS A 124 -1.89 10.05 -12.19
C LYS A 124 -3.09 10.93 -11.88
N THR A 125 -3.38 11.15 -10.62
CA THR A 125 -4.31 12.19 -10.19
C THR A 125 -3.65 13.55 -10.42
N ASN A 126 -3.80 14.11 -11.62
CA ASN A 126 -3.63 15.53 -11.76
C ASN A 126 -4.86 16.17 -11.11
N LEU A 127 -4.66 16.96 -10.08
CA LEU A 127 -5.70 17.74 -9.39
C LEU A 127 -6.45 18.71 -10.33
N GLU A 128 -6.00 18.93 -11.56
CA GLU A 128 -6.57 19.88 -12.51
C GLU A 128 -7.15 19.27 -13.81
N ASN A 129 -6.79 18.04 -14.17
CA ASN A 129 -7.37 17.37 -15.35
C ASN A 129 -7.33 15.86 -15.15
N SER A 130 -8.41 15.28 -14.68
CA SER A 130 -8.58 13.84 -14.54
C SER A 130 -8.79 13.15 -15.89
N GLN A 131 -7.79 13.15 -16.74
CA GLN A 131 -7.70 12.14 -17.79
C GLN A 131 -6.99 10.94 -17.20
N ASN A 132 -7.79 9.98 -16.75
CA ASN A 132 -7.29 8.68 -16.34
C ASN A 132 -6.58 8.03 -17.55
N ILE A 133 -5.32 7.63 -17.35
CA ILE A 133 -4.48 7.02 -18.38
C ILE A 133 -5.03 5.65 -18.84
N PHE A 134 -5.94 5.08 -18.03
CA PHE A 134 -6.70 3.87 -18.35
C PHE A 134 -8.19 4.18 -18.30
N PRO A 135 -9.02 3.58 -19.18
CA PRO A 135 -10.45 3.78 -19.13
C PRO A 135 -10.99 3.26 -17.79
N ILE A 136 -11.23 4.19 -16.86
CA ILE A 136 -12.01 3.89 -15.67
C ILE A 136 -13.44 3.73 -16.15
N GLN A 137 -13.90 2.50 -16.18
CA GLN A 137 -15.29 2.22 -16.49
C GLN A 137 -16.10 2.39 -15.21
N SER A 138 -17.04 3.33 -15.22
CA SER A 138 -18.04 3.45 -14.17
C SER A 138 -18.92 2.19 -14.12
N ASN A 139 -19.47 1.90 -12.96
CA ASN A 139 -20.22 0.67 -12.63
C ASN A 139 -21.60 0.55 -13.32
N ASP A 140 -21.74 0.86 -14.58
CA ASP A 140 -23.04 0.83 -15.27
C ASP A 140 -23.56 -0.56 -15.65
N SER A 141 -22.87 -1.62 -15.31
CA SER A 141 -23.42 -2.97 -15.47
C SER A 141 -23.07 -3.84 -14.28
N LYS A 142 -24.06 -4.49 -13.74
CA LYS A 142 -23.99 -5.50 -12.68
C LYS A 142 -23.16 -6.75 -13.06
N THR A 143 -22.41 -6.70 -14.17
CA THR A 143 -21.73 -7.85 -14.73
C THR A 143 -20.23 -7.77 -14.45
N ASN A 144 -19.73 -8.79 -13.80
CA ASN A 144 -18.34 -9.31 -13.80
C ASN A 144 -17.19 -8.39 -13.34
N LYS A 145 -17.35 -7.06 -13.16
CA LYS A 145 -16.24 -6.18 -12.78
C LYS A 145 -15.71 -6.44 -11.36
N TRP A 146 -16.56 -6.94 -10.49
CA TRP A 146 -16.23 -7.34 -9.12
C TRP A 146 -15.83 -8.82 -8.99
N MET A 147 -15.96 -9.64 -10.06
CA MET A 147 -15.54 -11.03 -9.99
C MET A 147 -14.05 -11.16 -9.72
N LYS A 148 -13.75 -11.77 -8.59
CA LYS A 148 -12.38 -12.08 -8.18
C LYS A 148 -11.75 -13.12 -9.10
N SER A 149 -10.50 -12.93 -9.49
CA SER A 149 -9.65 -13.91 -10.15
C SER A 149 -8.35 -14.10 -9.40
N ASP A 150 -7.65 -15.20 -9.67
CA ASP A 150 -6.36 -15.49 -9.03
C ASP A 150 -5.23 -14.51 -9.42
N ASN A 151 -5.50 -13.62 -10.37
CA ASN A 151 -4.53 -12.63 -10.85
C ASN A 151 -4.78 -11.24 -10.29
N ASP A 152 -5.84 -11.08 -9.50
CA ASP A 152 -6.26 -9.77 -9.03
C ASP A 152 -5.25 -9.17 -8.05
N LEU A 153 -4.95 -7.90 -8.27
CA LEU A 153 -4.36 -7.03 -7.28
C LEU A 153 -5.37 -5.94 -6.93
N TRP A 154 -5.45 -5.60 -5.66
CA TRP A 154 -6.42 -4.64 -5.15
C TRP A 154 -5.70 -3.51 -4.46
N PHE A 155 -6.15 -2.27 -4.70
CA PHE A 155 -5.51 -1.07 -4.21
C PHE A 155 -6.55 -0.07 -3.70
N GLU A 156 -6.21 0.65 -2.65
CA GLU A 156 -6.97 1.81 -2.18
C GLU A 156 -7.05 2.88 -3.28
N ALA A 157 -8.16 3.58 -3.37
CA ALA A 157 -8.36 4.64 -4.37
C ALA A 157 -8.21 6.05 -3.77
N GLY A 158 -7.28 6.22 -2.83
CA GLY A 158 -7.06 7.48 -2.13
C GLY A 158 -8.31 7.91 -1.34
N ASN A 159 -8.77 9.13 -1.54
CA ASN A 159 -9.94 9.66 -0.81
C ASN A 159 -11.30 9.24 -1.39
N LYS A 160 -11.32 8.44 -2.46
CA LYS A 160 -12.57 7.97 -3.07
C LYS A 160 -13.15 6.79 -2.31
N ALA A 161 -14.46 6.68 -2.27
CA ALA A 161 -15.19 5.53 -1.70
C ALA A 161 -15.21 4.35 -2.68
N GLY A 162 -14.04 3.79 -2.95
CA GLY A 162 -13.85 2.72 -3.93
C GLY A 162 -12.45 2.14 -3.89
N VAL A 163 -12.20 1.24 -4.81
CA VAL A 163 -10.93 0.53 -4.95
C VAL A 163 -10.49 0.49 -6.40
N HIS A 164 -9.20 0.34 -6.64
CA HIS A 164 -8.70 -0.08 -7.93
C HIS A 164 -8.44 -1.59 -7.92
N ARG A 165 -8.87 -2.27 -8.96
CA ARG A 165 -8.61 -3.68 -9.21
C ARG A 165 -7.80 -3.82 -10.49
N TYR A 166 -6.67 -4.50 -10.42
CA TYR A 166 -5.93 -4.98 -11.58
C TYR A 166 -6.25 -6.46 -11.78
N ASP A 167 -6.86 -6.82 -12.91
CA ASP A 167 -7.34 -8.18 -13.21
C ASP A 167 -6.30 -9.04 -13.96
N GLY A 168 -5.08 -8.54 -14.08
CA GLY A 168 -4.00 -9.13 -14.87
C GLY A 168 -3.84 -8.51 -16.27
N GLN A 169 -4.80 -7.70 -16.73
CA GLN A 169 -4.78 -7.01 -18.04
C GLN A 169 -4.99 -5.50 -17.90
N GLN A 170 -5.96 -5.09 -17.11
CA GLN A 170 -6.36 -3.68 -16.96
C GLN A 170 -6.57 -3.30 -15.51
N LEU A 171 -6.38 -2.03 -15.20
CA LEU A 171 -6.69 -1.43 -13.92
C LEU A 171 -8.06 -0.77 -14.00
N LEU A 172 -8.99 -1.22 -13.16
CA LEU A 172 -10.36 -0.74 -13.08
C LEU A 172 -10.58 -0.02 -11.77
N TYR A 173 -11.34 1.07 -11.78
CA TYR A 173 -11.89 1.67 -10.56
C TYR A 173 -13.28 1.08 -10.30
N LEU A 174 -13.55 0.69 -9.05
CA LEU A 174 -14.81 0.09 -8.62
C LEU A 174 -15.34 0.86 -7.39
N ASP A 175 -16.53 1.44 -7.51
CA ASP A 175 -17.20 2.11 -6.39
C ASP A 175 -17.70 1.09 -5.37
N LEU A 176 -17.47 1.34 -4.08
CA LEU A 176 -18.12 0.60 -3.00
C LEU A 176 -19.62 0.94 -2.95
N PRO A 177 -20.47 0.03 -2.43
CA PRO A 177 -21.90 0.30 -2.24
C PRO A 177 -22.10 1.62 -1.49
N PRO A 178 -22.98 2.51 -2.01
CA PRO A 178 -23.17 3.82 -1.40
C PRO A 178 -23.71 3.69 0.03
N GLN A 179 -23.16 4.51 0.92
CA GLN A 179 -23.56 4.61 2.31
C GLN A 179 -24.14 6.00 2.60
N LYS A 180 -24.97 6.09 3.64
CA LYS A 180 -25.49 7.37 4.09
C LYS A 180 -24.36 8.24 4.61
N VAL A 181 -24.06 9.31 3.89
CA VAL A 181 -23.04 10.30 4.26
C VAL A 181 -23.71 11.38 5.11
N ILE A 182 -23.15 11.67 6.28
CA ILE A 182 -23.66 12.73 7.16
C ILE A 182 -23.08 14.09 6.73
N ASN A 183 -21.80 14.12 6.39
CA ASN A 183 -21.12 15.30 5.86
C ASN A 183 -20.43 14.92 4.56
N PRO A 184 -20.79 15.50 3.41
CA PRO A 184 -20.19 15.17 2.10
C PRO A 184 -18.68 15.42 2.00
N ASN A 185 -18.13 16.25 2.89
CA ASN A 185 -16.70 16.56 2.92
C ASN A 185 -15.86 15.55 3.75
N ASP A 186 -16.52 14.60 4.43
CA ASP A 186 -15.83 13.60 5.22
C ASP A 186 -15.41 12.41 4.32
N ASN A 187 -14.13 12.08 4.32
CA ASN A 187 -13.59 10.91 3.61
C ASN A 187 -13.87 9.59 4.36
N LEU A 188 -15.00 9.48 5.02
CA LEU A 188 -15.33 8.36 5.92
C LEU A 188 -15.34 7.00 5.22
N PHE A 189 -15.56 6.98 3.91
CA PHE A 189 -15.59 5.76 3.11
C PHE A 189 -14.37 5.60 2.20
N ALA A 190 -13.33 6.41 2.39
CA ALA A 190 -12.02 6.12 1.82
C ALA A 190 -11.50 4.79 2.40
N VAL A 191 -11.00 3.92 1.52
CA VAL A 191 -10.50 2.61 1.92
C VAL A 191 -9.19 2.77 2.70
N THR A 192 -9.10 2.11 3.84
CA THR A 192 -7.94 2.17 4.75
C THR A 192 -7.12 0.90 4.72
N ASP A 193 -7.76 -0.23 4.33
CA ASP A 193 -7.09 -1.53 4.22
C ASP A 193 -7.92 -2.51 3.37
N ILE A 194 -7.24 -3.49 2.78
CA ILE A 194 -7.83 -4.52 1.94
C ILE A 194 -7.22 -5.87 2.30
N THR A 195 -8.05 -6.87 2.58
CA THR A 195 -7.58 -8.24 2.83
C THR A 195 -8.37 -9.27 2.06
N ASN A 196 -7.66 -10.28 1.57
CA ASN A 196 -8.29 -11.46 0.99
C ASN A 196 -8.83 -12.34 2.11
N GLY A 197 -10.10 -12.70 2.00
CA GLY A 197 -10.75 -13.64 2.91
C GLY A 197 -10.85 -15.03 2.31
N LYS A 198 -11.42 -15.96 3.09
CA LYS A 198 -11.75 -17.32 2.66
C LYS A 198 -12.97 -17.34 1.73
N ASN A 199 -13.18 -18.47 1.07
CA ASN A 199 -14.37 -18.72 0.25
C ASN A 199 -14.62 -17.61 -0.78
N ASN A 200 -13.55 -17.17 -1.45
CA ASN A 200 -13.60 -16.09 -2.43
C ASN A 200 -13.99 -14.72 -1.87
N MET A 201 -14.02 -14.54 -0.56
CA MET A 201 -14.26 -13.23 0.05
C MET A 201 -13.09 -12.28 -0.21
N ILE A 202 -13.42 -11.01 -0.36
CA ILE A 202 -12.49 -9.91 -0.20
C ILE A 202 -13.11 -8.87 0.72
N TRP A 203 -12.33 -8.35 1.63
CA TRP A 203 -12.75 -7.38 2.62
C TRP A 203 -12.09 -6.04 2.37
N PHE A 204 -12.87 -4.99 2.45
CA PHE A 204 -12.45 -3.60 2.32
C PHE A 204 -12.81 -2.86 3.61
N ALA A 205 -11.82 -2.39 4.33
CA ALA A 205 -12.05 -1.48 5.45
C ALA A 205 -12.09 -0.04 4.94
N THR A 206 -13.00 0.74 5.50
CA THR A 206 -13.03 2.20 5.38
C THR A 206 -13.07 2.79 6.77
N TYR A 207 -12.89 4.09 6.94
CA TYR A 207 -12.96 4.67 8.30
C TYR A 207 -14.28 4.35 9.02
N ALA A 208 -15.40 4.27 8.31
CA ALA A 208 -16.73 4.16 8.91
C ALA A 208 -17.45 2.82 8.66
N ALA A 209 -16.89 1.93 7.86
CA ALA A 209 -17.52 0.65 7.53
C ALA A 209 -16.52 -0.38 7.04
N VAL A 210 -16.93 -1.65 7.11
CA VAL A 210 -16.30 -2.77 6.42
C VAL A 210 -17.24 -3.30 5.37
N PHE A 211 -16.71 -3.55 4.17
CA PHE A 211 -17.43 -4.15 3.06
C PHE A 211 -16.78 -5.51 2.75
N GLY A 212 -17.55 -6.57 2.81
CA GLY A 212 -17.13 -7.90 2.39
C GLY A 212 -17.85 -8.29 1.09
N PHE A 213 -17.10 -8.64 0.07
CA PHE A 213 -17.64 -9.09 -1.20
C PHE A 213 -17.33 -10.58 -1.41
N ASN A 214 -18.36 -11.41 -1.65
CA ASN A 214 -18.25 -12.87 -1.79
C ASN A 214 -18.22 -13.35 -3.26
N GLY A 215 -18.16 -12.43 -4.21
CA GLY A 215 -18.24 -12.70 -5.66
C GLY A 215 -19.62 -12.40 -6.26
N SER A 216 -20.67 -12.21 -5.44
CA SER A 216 -22.03 -11.82 -5.87
C SER A 216 -22.60 -10.66 -5.06
N ASP A 217 -22.47 -10.70 -3.74
CA ASP A 217 -23.14 -9.81 -2.82
C ASP A 217 -22.17 -9.15 -1.85
N PHE A 218 -22.56 -7.97 -1.35
CA PHE A 218 -21.85 -7.27 -0.30
C PHE A 218 -22.45 -7.53 1.07
N THR A 219 -21.59 -7.84 2.04
CA THR A 219 -21.87 -7.74 3.47
C THR A 219 -21.32 -6.41 3.96
N ILE A 220 -22.11 -5.65 4.75
CA ILE A 220 -21.70 -4.36 5.27
C ILE A 220 -21.74 -4.38 6.80
N ILE A 221 -20.65 -3.96 7.43
CA ILE A 221 -20.53 -3.78 8.89
C ILE A 221 -20.26 -2.29 9.12
N ASN A 222 -21.16 -1.60 9.77
CA ASN A 222 -21.07 -0.18 10.08
C ASN A 222 -21.66 0.11 11.46
N ASP A 223 -21.66 1.38 11.91
CA ASP A 223 -22.21 1.77 13.21
C ASP A 223 -23.66 1.31 13.38
N GLU A 224 -24.50 1.42 12.34
CA GLU A 224 -25.91 1.01 12.37
C GLU A 224 -26.06 -0.51 12.58
N THR A 225 -25.31 -1.32 11.81
CA THR A 225 -25.37 -2.79 11.95
C THR A 225 -24.81 -3.29 13.28
N LEU A 226 -23.94 -2.49 13.93
CA LEU A 226 -23.38 -2.79 15.24
C LEU A 226 -24.21 -2.21 16.41
N GLY A 227 -25.20 -1.40 16.12
CA GLY A 227 -25.96 -0.66 17.14
C GLY A 227 -25.11 0.37 17.89
N TYR A 228 -24.11 0.95 17.24
CA TYR A 228 -23.22 1.94 17.84
C TYR A 228 -23.76 3.35 17.66
N ASP A 229 -23.64 4.15 18.73
CA ASP A 229 -23.86 5.60 18.65
C ASP A 229 -22.56 6.28 18.22
N ARG A 230 -22.56 6.86 17.02
CA ARG A 230 -21.41 7.59 16.46
C ARG A 230 -20.88 8.72 17.34
N LYS A 231 -21.68 9.26 18.24
CA LYS A 231 -21.25 10.30 19.18
C LYS A 231 -20.40 9.74 20.34
N ILE A 232 -20.51 8.43 20.59
CA ILE A 232 -19.89 7.77 21.74
C ILE A 232 -18.84 6.74 21.30
N ASN A 233 -19.18 5.90 20.29
CA ASN A 233 -18.40 4.73 19.88
C ASN A 233 -18.24 4.65 18.35
N ALA A 234 -18.04 5.77 17.67
CA ALA A 234 -17.90 5.78 16.22
C ALA A 234 -16.78 4.85 15.76
N LEU A 235 -17.05 4.10 14.69
CA LEU A 235 -16.01 3.37 13.99
C LEU A 235 -14.97 4.35 13.43
N HIS A 236 -13.70 3.99 13.59
CA HIS A 236 -12.56 4.61 12.92
C HIS A 236 -11.58 3.50 12.57
N ILE A 237 -11.96 2.70 11.56
CA ILE A 237 -11.25 1.50 11.18
C ILE A 237 -9.95 1.85 10.48
N ARG A 238 -8.87 1.17 10.85
CA ARG A 238 -7.52 1.38 10.31
C ARG A 238 -6.98 0.17 9.57
N CYS A 239 -7.35 -1.04 10.02
CA CYS A 239 -6.91 -2.28 9.42
C CYS A 239 -7.97 -3.37 9.56
N ILE A 240 -7.85 -4.38 8.71
CA ILE A 240 -8.74 -5.54 8.69
C ILE A 240 -7.97 -6.80 8.31
N PHE A 241 -8.27 -7.91 8.94
CA PHE A 241 -7.60 -9.18 8.68
C PHE A 241 -8.56 -10.36 8.89
N GLU A 242 -8.68 -11.27 7.92
CA GLU A 242 -9.37 -12.55 8.12
C GLU A 242 -8.34 -13.64 8.37
N ASP A 243 -8.44 -14.30 9.53
CA ASP A 243 -7.49 -15.32 9.96
C ASP A 243 -7.75 -16.70 9.30
N THR A 244 -6.82 -17.61 9.53
CA THR A 244 -6.92 -18.98 9.00
C THR A 244 -8.11 -19.78 9.54
N LYS A 245 -8.76 -19.32 10.62
CA LYS A 245 -10.00 -19.89 11.15
C LYS A 245 -11.25 -19.24 10.55
N GLY A 246 -11.12 -18.23 9.68
CA GLY A 246 -12.23 -17.49 9.06
C GLY A 246 -12.86 -16.46 10.00
N ARG A 247 -12.13 -16.02 11.02
CA ARG A 247 -12.55 -14.92 11.91
C ARG A 247 -12.04 -13.61 11.34
N LEU A 248 -12.91 -12.61 11.34
CA LEU A 248 -12.55 -11.27 10.85
C LEU A 248 -12.19 -10.37 12.02
N TRP A 249 -10.96 -9.88 12.01
CA TRP A 249 -10.40 -8.95 12.98
C TRP A 249 -10.43 -7.55 12.39
N ILE A 250 -11.00 -6.58 13.12
CA ILE A 250 -11.20 -5.20 12.67
C ILE A 250 -10.53 -4.27 13.66
N GLY A 251 -9.41 -3.68 13.26
CA GLY A 251 -8.65 -2.74 14.09
C GLY A 251 -9.16 -1.32 13.96
N ASN A 252 -9.43 -0.70 15.09
CA ASN A 252 -9.93 0.66 15.17
C ASN A 252 -8.96 1.59 15.87
N ASN A 253 -9.08 2.87 15.57
CA ASN A 253 -8.39 3.94 16.26
C ASN A 253 -9.32 4.54 17.34
N GLY A 254 -9.31 3.98 18.54
CA GLY A 254 -10.06 4.45 19.71
C GLY A 254 -10.92 3.42 20.42
N ILE A 255 -11.53 2.48 19.73
CA ILE A 255 -12.39 1.45 20.34
C ILE A 255 -11.74 0.05 20.34
N GLY A 256 -10.47 -0.04 19.95
CA GLY A 256 -9.71 -1.29 19.91
C GLY A 256 -10.09 -2.21 18.78
N VAL A 257 -10.11 -3.51 19.04
CA VAL A 257 -10.34 -4.56 18.06
C VAL A 257 -11.76 -5.09 18.17
N LEU A 258 -12.46 -5.14 17.05
CA LEU A 258 -13.70 -5.93 16.92
C LEU A 258 -13.35 -7.28 16.29
N LEU A 259 -13.96 -8.35 16.80
CA LEU A 259 -13.83 -9.70 16.29
C LEU A 259 -15.20 -10.20 15.81
N LYS A 260 -15.27 -10.52 14.50
CA LYS A 260 -16.41 -11.18 13.89
C LYS A 260 -16.12 -12.66 13.75
N GLU A 261 -16.97 -13.48 14.33
CA GLU A 261 -16.95 -14.94 14.23
C GLU A 261 -18.36 -15.45 13.89
N GLY A 262 -18.51 -16.03 12.71
CA GLY A 262 -19.83 -16.33 12.15
C GLY A 262 -20.69 -15.07 12.06
N ASN A 263 -21.86 -15.09 12.69
CA ASN A 263 -22.78 -13.94 12.76
C ASN A 263 -22.55 -13.05 13.99
N SER A 264 -21.68 -13.43 14.90
CA SER A 264 -21.40 -12.66 16.13
C SER A 264 -20.27 -11.65 15.88
N ILE A 265 -20.45 -10.42 16.37
CA ILE A 265 -19.40 -9.41 16.43
C ILE A 265 -19.26 -8.94 17.87
N VAL A 266 -18.07 -9.01 18.40
CA VAL A 266 -17.77 -8.57 19.78
C VAL A 266 -16.61 -7.61 19.79
N ASN A 267 -16.59 -6.70 20.76
CA ASN A 267 -15.38 -5.92 21.01
C ASN A 267 -14.39 -6.76 21.81
N PHE A 268 -13.35 -7.25 21.13
CA PHE A 268 -12.32 -8.11 21.68
C PHE A 268 -11.50 -7.39 22.75
N SER A 269 -11.06 -6.16 22.48
CA SER A 269 -10.28 -5.37 23.45
C SER A 269 -11.07 -5.12 24.74
N LYS A 270 -12.36 -4.81 24.64
CA LYS A 270 -13.23 -4.62 25.80
C LYS A 270 -13.45 -5.92 26.59
N ARG A 271 -13.66 -7.05 25.88
CA ARG A 271 -13.82 -8.37 26.51
C ARG A 271 -12.60 -8.76 27.36
N HIS A 272 -11.40 -8.37 26.91
CA HIS A 272 -10.15 -8.66 27.61
C HIS A 272 -9.70 -7.52 28.56
N SER A 273 -10.58 -6.54 28.85
CA SER A 273 -10.27 -5.39 29.71
C SER A 273 -9.07 -4.55 29.24
N LEU A 274 -8.89 -4.44 27.92
CA LEU A 274 -7.80 -3.70 27.28
C LEU A 274 -8.22 -2.31 26.79
N ILE A 275 -9.39 -1.84 27.17
CA ILE A 275 -9.85 -0.46 26.95
C ILE A 275 -9.78 0.29 28.29
N SER A 276 -9.12 1.43 28.31
CA SER A 276 -9.06 2.29 29.50
C SER A 276 -10.47 2.79 29.87
N PRO A 277 -10.86 2.76 31.18
CA PRO A 277 -12.12 3.36 31.61
C PRO A 277 -12.23 4.86 31.30
N ASN A 278 -11.09 5.53 31.15
CA ASN A 278 -11.01 6.96 30.85
C ASN A 278 -10.72 7.23 29.35
N SER A 279 -10.80 6.21 28.49
CA SER A 279 -10.60 6.40 27.05
C SER A 279 -11.65 7.37 26.50
N LYS A 280 -11.20 8.38 25.79
CA LYS A 280 -12.06 9.32 25.05
C LYS A 280 -12.22 8.94 23.58
N GLY A 281 -11.71 7.77 23.22
CA GLY A 281 -11.77 7.26 21.86
C GLY A 281 -10.70 7.87 20.96
N ASN A 282 -11.10 8.16 19.71
CA ASN A 282 -10.19 8.62 18.69
C ASN A 282 -9.44 9.92 19.07
N GLY A 283 -8.12 9.88 18.95
CA GLY A 283 -7.24 11.05 19.13
C GLY A 283 -6.48 11.10 20.46
N ASP A 284 -6.95 10.45 21.50
CA ASP A 284 -6.25 10.40 22.76
C ASP A 284 -5.05 9.44 22.73
N LYS A 285 -4.05 9.70 23.58
CA LYS A 285 -2.96 8.74 23.79
C LYS A 285 -3.44 7.63 24.70
N SER A 286 -3.28 6.38 24.28
CA SER A 286 -3.63 5.22 25.08
C SER A 286 -2.66 5.02 26.25
N PRO A 287 -3.15 4.61 27.42
CA PRO A 287 -2.30 4.11 28.48
C PRO A 287 -1.53 2.85 28.05
N LYS A 288 -0.41 2.59 28.73
CA LYS A 288 0.29 1.30 28.57
C LYS A 288 -0.62 0.14 28.94
N ASN A 289 -0.41 -1.00 28.34
CA ASN A 289 -1.19 -2.23 28.53
C ASN A 289 -2.67 -2.10 28.08
N THR A 290 -2.98 -1.21 27.15
CA THR A 290 -4.26 -1.16 26.45
C THR A 290 -4.12 -1.55 25.00
N LEU A 291 -5.21 -1.89 24.34
CA LEU A 291 -5.28 -2.22 22.91
C LEU A 291 -6.43 -1.43 22.30
N GLU A 292 -6.22 -0.10 22.15
CA GLU A 292 -7.26 0.86 21.78
C GLU A 292 -7.09 1.40 20.36
N HIS A 293 -5.83 1.57 19.92
CA HIS A 293 -5.50 2.23 18.65
C HIS A 293 -4.75 1.28 17.71
N VAL A 294 -5.48 0.33 17.12
CA VAL A 294 -4.89 -0.76 16.34
C VAL A 294 -4.81 -0.37 14.85
N PHE A 295 -3.58 -0.36 14.32
CA PHE A 295 -3.27 0.09 12.97
C PHE A 295 -2.85 -1.03 12.02
N ILE A 296 -2.46 -2.19 12.57
CA ILE A 296 -2.10 -3.37 11.78
C ILE A 296 -2.47 -4.64 12.53
N ILE A 297 -2.95 -5.64 11.82
CA ILE A 297 -3.25 -6.99 12.33
C ILE A 297 -2.67 -8.01 11.34
N ALA A 298 -2.04 -9.05 11.87
CA ALA A 298 -1.53 -10.17 11.07
C ALA A 298 -1.65 -11.48 11.84
N GLU A 299 -1.63 -12.61 11.13
CA GLU A 299 -1.51 -13.95 11.69
C GLU A 299 -0.17 -14.53 11.29
N ASP A 300 0.54 -15.15 12.25
CA ASP A 300 1.74 -15.91 11.94
C ASP A 300 1.41 -17.36 11.57
N SER A 301 2.38 -18.08 11.01
CA SER A 301 2.21 -19.47 10.60
C SER A 301 1.93 -20.45 11.74
N LYS A 302 2.03 -20.01 13.00
CA LYS A 302 1.64 -20.78 14.19
C LYS A 302 0.20 -20.52 14.61
N GLY A 303 -0.50 -19.60 13.91
CA GLY A 303 -1.87 -19.19 14.19
C GLY A 303 -2.01 -18.15 15.30
N ASN A 304 -0.91 -17.51 15.70
CA ASN A 304 -0.98 -16.38 16.62
C ASN A 304 -1.42 -15.12 15.86
N ILE A 305 -2.30 -14.34 16.49
CA ILE A 305 -2.73 -13.04 15.97
C ILE A 305 -1.88 -11.95 16.60
N TRP A 306 -1.31 -11.11 15.76
CA TRP A 306 -0.47 -10.00 16.14
C TRP A 306 -1.18 -8.68 15.87
N PHE A 307 -1.09 -7.74 16.80
CA PHE A 307 -1.69 -6.41 16.71
C PHE A 307 -0.60 -5.37 16.90
N GLY A 308 -0.53 -4.39 16.02
CA GLY A 308 0.27 -3.17 16.22
C GLY A 308 -0.62 -2.04 16.73
N ASP A 309 -0.40 -1.64 17.98
CA ASP A 309 -1.06 -0.49 18.58
C ASP A 309 -0.20 0.77 18.41
N ARG A 310 -0.84 1.93 18.27
CA ARG A 310 -0.17 3.22 18.08
C ARG A 310 0.66 3.65 19.30
N ASP A 311 0.18 3.36 20.49
CA ASP A 311 0.71 3.91 21.75
C ASP A 311 1.22 2.85 22.71
N ALA A 312 0.83 1.58 22.52
CA ALA A 312 1.03 0.51 23.50
C ALA A 312 1.87 -0.67 22.96
N GLY A 313 2.53 -0.48 21.81
CA GLY A 313 3.46 -1.47 21.26
C GLY A 313 2.79 -2.56 20.45
N VAL A 314 3.34 -3.77 20.52
CA VAL A 314 2.88 -4.94 19.79
C VAL A 314 2.23 -5.92 20.74
N TRP A 315 1.08 -6.45 20.34
CA TRP A 315 0.35 -7.48 21.08
C TRP A 315 0.34 -8.78 20.29
N LYS A 316 0.41 -9.90 21.01
CA LYS A 316 0.27 -11.26 20.48
C LYS A 316 -0.83 -11.99 21.22
N TYR A 317 -1.69 -12.66 20.48
CA TYR A 317 -2.75 -13.53 20.96
C TYR A 317 -2.59 -14.94 20.39
N ASP A 318 -2.37 -15.94 21.22
CA ASP A 318 -2.16 -17.33 20.80
C ASP A 318 -3.46 -18.17 20.76
N GLY A 319 -4.60 -17.54 21.05
CA GLY A 319 -5.91 -18.18 21.17
C GLY A 319 -6.42 -18.24 22.60
N GLU A 320 -5.54 -18.14 23.58
CA GLU A 320 -5.85 -18.16 25.01
C GLU A 320 -5.26 -16.95 25.74
N LYS A 321 -3.99 -16.69 25.52
CA LYS A 321 -3.19 -15.68 26.24
C LYS A 321 -2.87 -14.49 25.34
N LEU A 322 -2.92 -13.30 25.95
CA LEU A 322 -2.45 -12.04 25.38
C LEU A 322 -1.12 -11.64 26.00
N GLU A 323 -0.15 -11.32 25.16
CA GLU A 323 1.18 -10.84 25.55
C GLU A 323 1.43 -9.47 24.90
N ASN A 324 1.90 -8.51 25.70
CA ASN A 324 2.26 -7.17 25.21
C ASN A 324 3.78 -7.02 25.18
N TYR A 325 4.27 -6.52 24.09
CA TYR A 325 5.69 -6.23 23.84
C TYR A 325 5.88 -4.74 23.59
N SER A 326 6.83 -4.16 24.27
CA SER A 326 7.09 -2.72 24.23
C SER A 326 8.60 -2.44 24.26
N THR A 327 8.99 -1.28 24.71
CA THR A 327 10.40 -0.89 24.84
C THR A 327 11.23 -1.81 25.73
N LYS A 328 10.62 -2.53 26.67
CA LYS A 328 11.32 -3.49 27.53
C LYS A 328 11.80 -4.72 26.74
N GLU A 329 11.06 -5.09 25.71
CA GLU A 329 11.36 -6.24 24.85
C GLU A 329 12.15 -5.84 23.61
N GLY A 330 12.79 -4.64 23.60
CA GLY A 330 13.72 -4.20 22.58
C GLY A 330 13.18 -3.23 21.53
N LEU A 331 11.88 -2.88 21.55
CA LEU A 331 11.34 -1.85 20.66
C LEU A 331 11.79 -0.46 21.10
N VAL A 332 12.29 0.36 20.18
CA VAL A 332 12.64 1.77 20.48
C VAL A 332 11.42 2.69 20.34
N ASN A 333 10.39 2.22 19.63
CA ASN A 333 9.14 2.96 19.39
C ASN A 333 7.97 2.00 19.58
N ASP A 334 6.89 2.46 20.17
CA ASP A 334 5.72 1.64 20.46
C ASP A 334 4.72 1.57 19.30
N PHE A 335 4.94 2.28 18.18
CA PHE A 335 4.01 2.30 17.08
C PHE A 335 4.49 1.41 15.91
N ALA A 336 3.91 0.20 15.82
CA ALA A 336 4.09 -0.69 14.67
C ALA A 336 3.09 -0.36 13.55
N LEU A 337 3.62 -0.12 12.35
CA LEU A 337 2.84 0.22 11.15
C LEU A 337 2.69 -0.96 10.18
N SER A 338 3.58 -1.93 10.23
CA SER A 338 3.52 -3.13 9.41
C SER A 338 4.03 -4.35 10.14
N ILE A 339 3.41 -5.50 9.88
CA ILE A 339 3.79 -6.83 10.38
C ILE A 339 3.78 -7.76 9.18
N TYR A 340 4.86 -8.50 8.96
CA TYR A 340 5.01 -9.38 7.82
C TYR A 340 5.75 -10.67 8.22
N GLU A 341 5.19 -11.82 7.90
CA GLU A 341 5.90 -13.10 8.02
C GLU A 341 6.52 -13.45 6.66
N ASP A 342 7.83 -13.64 6.63
CA ASP A 342 8.55 -13.97 5.41
C ASP A 342 8.44 -15.46 5.03
N LYS A 343 9.02 -15.84 3.88
CA LYS A 343 9.00 -17.21 3.38
C LYS A 343 9.74 -18.21 4.28
N THR A 344 10.60 -17.71 5.18
CA THR A 344 11.34 -18.52 6.18
C THR A 344 10.64 -18.56 7.54
N LYS A 345 9.44 -17.96 7.64
CA LYS A 345 8.62 -17.88 8.86
C LYS A 345 9.18 -16.95 9.93
N GLU A 346 10.02 -16.02 9.55
CA GLU A 346 10.49 -14.96 10.41
C GLU A 346 9.50 -13.78 10.36
N LEU A 347 9.16 -13.25 11.53
CA LEU A 347 8.25 -12.09 11.67
C LEU A 347 9.04 -10.79 11.65
N TRP A 348 8.65 -9.91 10.74
CA TRP A 348 9.19 -8.58 10.54
C TRP A 348 8.21 -7.52 10.96
N PHE A 349 8.71 -6.48 11.62
CA PHE A 349 7.91 -5.36 12.13
C PHE A 349 8.50 -4.05 11.64
N GLY A 350 7.70 -3.27 10.93
CA GLY A 350 8.06 -1.91 10.51
C GLY A 350 7.43 -0.89 11.47
N MET A 351 8.29 0.00 11.99
CA MET A 351 7.90 0.97 13.03
C MET A 351 7.74 2.38 12.45
N ALA A 352 6.99 3.22 13.17
CA ALA A 352 6.72 4.59 12.77
C ALA A 352 7.96 5.49 12.72
N ASN A 353 9.06 5.09 13.34
CA ASN A 353 10.35 5.80 13.31
C ASN A 353 11.32 5.32 12.24
N GLY A 354 10.87 4.51 11.27
CA GLY A 354 11.69 3.97 10.19
C GLY A 354 12.51 2.73 10.54
N ASN A 355 12.51 2.30 11.79
CA ASN A 355 13.20 1.06 12.20
C ASN A 355 12.44 -0.18 11.76
N ILE A 356 13.19 -1.24 11.52
CA ILE A 356 12.69 -2.58 11.24
C ILE A 356 13.23 -3.54 12.30
N TYR A 357 12.37 -4.41 12.78
CA TYR A 357 12.70 -5.44 13.76
C TYR A 357 12.29 -6.82 13.28
N LYS A 358 12.99 -7.84 13.77
CA LYS A 358 12.55 -9.24 13.78
C LYS A 358 12.23 -9.67 15.20
N PHE A 359 11.24 -10.54 15.33
CA PHE A 359 10.90 -11.16 16.61
C PHE A 359 11.54 -12.54 16.72
N ASN A 360 12.40 -12.74 17.72
CA ASN A 360 13.14 -14.00 17.91
C ASN A 360 12.43 -15.03 18.82
N GLY A 361 11.15 -14.78 19.14
CA GLY A 361 10.37 -15.61 20.06
C GLY A 361 10.30 -15.06 21.50
N LYS A 362 11.15 -14.09 21.86
CA LYS A 362 11.19 -13.44 23.18
C LYS A 362 11.28 -11.92 23.11
N ALA A 363 12.06 -11.42 22.20
CA ALA A 363 12.37 -10.01 22.08
C ALA A 363 12.46 -9.57 20.60
N PHE A 364 12.47 -8.28 20.40
CA PHE A 364 12.63 -7.64 19.09
C PHE A 364 14.09 -7.28 18.86
N GLU A 365 14.62 -7.73 17.75
CA GLU A 365 15.99 -7.47 17.31
C GLU A 365 15.97 -6.50 16.15
N LYS A 366 16.58 -5.32 16.34
CA LYS A 366 16.70 -4.33 15.27
C LYS A 366 17.48 -4.89 14.10
N GLN A 367 16.95 -4.71 12.90
CA GLN A 367 17.59 -5.03 11.64
C GLN A 367 18.08 -3.75 10.97
N PHE A 368 19.24 -3.78 10.36
CA PHE A 368 19.87 -2.68 9.59
C PHE A 368 20.23 -1.41 10.38
#